data_0806dda5ecc1b981d13f34de333e51e9
#
_entry.id   0806dda5ecc1b981d13f34de333e51e9
#
_cell.length_a   1.000
_cell.length_b   1.000
_cell.length_c   1.000
_cell.angle_alpha   90.00
_cell.angle_beta   90.00
_cell.angle_gamma   90.00
#
_symmetry.space_group_name_H-M   'P 1'
#
loop_
_entity.id
_entity.type
_entity.pdbx_description
1 polymer ?
#
loop_
_entity_poly.entity_id
_entity_poly.type
_entity_poly.pdbx_seq_one_letter_code
_entity_poly.pdbx_strand_id
1 'polypeptide(L)'
;MQIRTATAADLNDLARIYAAARRFMAENGNPTQWGDGRPTAAEIAETVEQGACLVGVDEHDVPHFAFSLYSEADPTYATIEGAWPNDAPYLTIHRVASDSVLHGVFAAIVAFARERAAAADVASVRVDTHEDNKPMQHLIAKAGFAYCGVIHLADGDPRLAYQLVL
;
A
#
# COMPACT_ATOMS: atom_id res chain seq x y z
N MET A 1 -4.56 -13.70 12.05
CA MET A 1 -4.32 -12.38 11.44
C MET A 1 -5.68 -11.87 10.98
N GLN A 2 -6.13 -10.75 11.51
CA GLN A 2 -7.39 -10.10 11.15
C GLN A 2 -7.06 -8.69 10.61
N ILE A 3 -7.82 -8.22 9.61
CA ILE A 3 -7.69 -6.86 9.07
C ILE A 3 -8.94 -6.07 9.45
N ARG A 4 -8.75 -4.87 10.00
CA ARG A 4 -9.81 -3.94 10.36
C ARG A 4 -9.45 -2.50 9.99
N THR A 5 -10.45 -1.62 9.95
CA THR A 5 -10.21 -0.19 9.83
C THR A 5 -9.46 0.32 11.06
N ALA A 6 -8.45 1.15 10.84
CA ALA A 6 -7.72 1.81 11.91
C ALA A 6 -8.56 2.88 12.58
N THR A 7 -8.32 3.11 13.86
CA THR A 7 -8.97 4.14 14.68
C THR A 7 -7.92 5.08 15.30
N ALA A 8 -8.35 6.15 15.92
CA ALA A 8 -7.44 7.07 16.63
C ALA A 8 -6.63 6.37 17.75
N ALA A 9 -7.14 5.26 18.32
CA ALA A 9 -6.41 4.47 19.30
C ALA A 9 -5.16 3.78 18.73
N ASP A 10 -5.12 3.54 17.42
CA ASP A 10 -4.03 2.85 16.74
C ASP A 10 -2.87 3.80 16.34
N LEU A 11 -2.98 5.11 16.51
CA LEU A 11 -2.01 6.09 16.01
C LEU A 11 -0.58 5.85 16.52
N ASN A 12 -0.41 5.42 17.77
CA ASN A 12 0.91 5.10 18.33
C ASN A 12 1.52 3.85 17.68
N ASP A 13 0.71 2.81 17.45
CA ASP A 13 1.16 1.60 16.76
C ASP A 13 1.45 1.87 15.28
N LEU A 14 0.63 2.68 14.61
CA LEU A 14 0.90 3.14 13.24
C LEU A 14 2.23 3.87 13.14
N ALA A 15 2.53 4.80 14.06
CA ALA A 15 3.82 5.50 14.10
C ALA A 15 4.98 4.50 14.25
N ARG A 16 4.86 3.49 15.11
CA ARG A 16 5.84 2.41 15.30
C ARG A 16 6.03 1.58 14.04
N ILE A 17 4.93 1.16 13.40
CA ILE A 17 4.94 0.35 12.18
C ILE A 17 5.62 1.10 11.02
N TYR A 18 5.24 2.36 10.79
CA TYR A 18 5.85 3.16 9.73
C TYR A 18 7.33 3.46 9.99
N ALA A 19 7.73 3.67 11.25
CA ALA A 19 9.14 3.81 11.60
C ALA A 19 9.94 2.53 11.34
N ALA A 20 9.38 1.36 11.65
CA ALA A 20 10.00 0.07 11.33
C ALA A 20 10.14 -0.15 9.82
N ALA A 21 9.09 0.17 9.05
CA ALA A 21 9.11 0.06 7.59
C ALA A 21 10.16 0.98 6.94
N ARG A 22 10.30 2.23 7.40
CA ARG A 22 11.36 3.14 6.92
C ARG A 22 12.76 2.60 7.17
N ARG A 23 13.03 2.06 8.37
CA ARG A 23 14.33 1.40 8.67
C ARG A 23 14.58 0.24 7.73
N PHE A 24 13.60 -0.64 7.58
CA PHE A 24 13.70 -1.78 6.67
C PHE A 24 14.01 -1.34 5.23
N MET A 25 13.33 -0.33 4.71
CA MET A 25 13.59 0.22 3.38
C MET A 25 15.02 0.75 3.26
N ALA A 26 15.49 1.56 4.21
CA ALA A 26 16.84 2.12 4.20
C ALA A 26 17.93 1.02 4.24
N GLU A 27 17.74 -0.01 5.07
CA GLU A 27 18.65 -1.15 5.19
C GLU A 27 18.66 -2.06 3.95
N ASN A 28 17.60 -2.03 3.14
CA ASN A 28 17.44 -2.82 1.93
C ASN A 28 17.60 -2.00 0.63
N GLY A 29 18.33 -0.89 0.66
CA GLY A 29 18.72 -0.13 -0.52
C GLY A 29 17.67 0.83 -1.06
N ASN A 30 16.63 1.14 -0.30
CA ASN A 30 15.54 2.06 -0.67
C ASN A 30 15.35 3.17 0.38
N PRO A 31 16.36 4.04 0.60
CA PRO A 31 16.28 5.08 1.64
C PRO A 31 15.40 6.27 1.25
N THR A 32 15.08 6.45 -0.03
CA THR A 32 14.49 7.69 -0.57
C THR A 32 12.99 7.65 -0.75
N GLN A 33 12.36 6.48 -0.91
CA GLN A 33 10.92 6.36 -1.21
C GLN A 33 10.04 7.10 -0.19
N TRP A 34 10.34 6.97 1.09
CA TRP A 34 9.65 7.70 2.17
C TRP A 34 10.58 8.68 2.91
N GLY A 35 11.88 8.67 2.62
CA GLY A 35 12.87 9.47 3.32
C GLY A 35 12.82 9.27 4.83
N ASP A 36 13.19 10.29 5.57
CA ASP A 36 13.30 10.20 7.04
C ASP A 36 11.98 10.46 7.79
N GLY A 37 10.90 10.85 7.10
CA GLY A 37 9.72 11.33 7.80
C GLY A 37 8.38 11.05 7.18
N ARG A 38 8.31 10.38 6.03
CA ARG A 38 7.00 10.06 5.42
C ARG A 38 6.57 8.62 5.71
N PRO A 39 5.24 8.36 5.79
CA PRO A 39 4.20 9.38 5.99
C PRO A 39 4.38 10.10 7.32
N THR A 40 4.04 11.39 7.37
CA THR A 40 4.06 12.19 8.60
C THR A 40 2.94 11.76 9.56
N ALA A 41 3.03 12.11 10.82
CA ALA A 41 1.98 11.83 11.80
C ALA A 41 0.63 12.46 11.39
N ALA A 42 0.64 13.65 10.78
CA ALA A 42 -0.56 14.31 10.28
C ALA A 42 -1.17 13.54 9.10
N GLU A 43 -0.37 13.09 8.14
CA GLU A 43 -0.85 12.27 7.00
C GLU A 43 -1.42 10.92 7.45
N ILE A 44 -0.86 10.32 8.50
CA ILE A 44 -1.39 9.08 9.09
C ILE A 44 -2.75 9.37 9.74
N ALA A 45 -2.83 10.41 10.58
CA ALA A 45 -4.08 10.77 11.27
C ALA A 45 -5.20 11.09 10.27
N GLU A 46 -4.91 11.88 9.24
CA GLU A 46 -5.86 12.21 8.17
C GLU A 46 -6.39 10.94 7.48
N THR A 47 -5.50 9.99 7.13
CA THR A 47 -5.89 8.73 6.48
C THR A 47 -6.77 7.87 7.39
N VAL A 48 -6.54 7.91 8.72
CA VAL A 48 -7.38 7.23 9.72
C VAL A 48 -8.75 7.91 9.81
N GLU A 49 -8.82 9.25 9.86
CA GLU A 49 -10.08 10.01 9.90
C GLU A 49 -10.93 9.76 8.65
N GLN A 50 -10.31 9.64 7.50
CA GLN A 50 -10.99 9.32 6.23
C GLN A 50 -11.48 7.86 6.16
N GLY A 51 -11.12 6.99 7.13
CA GLY A 51 -11.46 5.58 7.13
C GLY A 51 -10.73 4.75 6.07
N ALA A 52 -9.72 5.32 5.41
CA ALA A 52 -8.94 4.65 4.35
C ALA A 52 -7.77 3.84 4.90
N CYS A 53 -7.36 4.07 6.15
CA CYS A 53 -6.29 3.32 6.81
C CYS A 53 -6.81 2.00 7.38
N LEU A 54 -6.13 0.92 7.08
CA LEU A 54 -6.42 -0.44 7.55
C LEU A 54 -5.21 -0.96 8.32
N VAL A 55 -5.46 -1.72 9.38
CA VAL A 55 -4.43 -2.39 10.17
C VAL A 55 -4.68 -3.88 10.21
N GLY A 56 -3.59 -4.64 10.19
CA GLY A 56 -3.63 -6.06 10.45
C GLY A 56 -3.12 -6.36 11.85
N VAL A 57 -3.95 -7.08 12.61
CA VAL A 57 -3.75 -7.31 14.03
C VAL A 57 -3.48 -8.78 14.34
N ASP A 58 -2.83 -9.02 15.47
CA ASP A 58 -2.64 -10.34 16.06
C ASP A 58 -3.88 -10.81 16.86
N GLU A 59 -3.75 -11.88 17.63
CA GLU A 59 -4.79 -12.45 18.49
C GLU A 59 -5.16 -11.57 19.70
N HIS A 60 -4.32 -10.58 20.02
CA HIS A 60 -4.52 -9.62 21.10
C HIS A 60 -4.98 -8.24 20.62
N ASP A 61 -5.39 -8.14 19.34
CA ASP A 61 -5.78 -6.88 18.65
C ASP A 61 -4.64 -5.85 18.54
N VAL A 62 -3.37 -6.30 18.58
CA VAL A 62 -2.20 -5.43 18.42
C VAL A 62 -1.86 -5.28 16.94
N PRO A 63 -1.77 -4.04 16.40
CA PRO A 63 -1.41 -3.80 15.02
C PRO A 63 0.07 -4.14 14.72
N HIS A 64 0.31 -4.86 13.62
CA HIS A 64 1.63 -5.25 13.13
C HIS A 64 1.91 -4.83 11.68
N PHE A 65 0.87 -4.48 10.94
CA PHE A 65 1.01 -3.89 9.61
C PHE A 65 -0.12 -2.92 9.32
N ALA A 66 0.13 -2.03 8.38
CA ALA A 66 -0.84 -1.06 7.92
C ALA A 66 -0.77 -0.91 6.41
N PHE A 67 -1.88 -0.49 5.81
CA PHE A 67 -1.98 -0.08 4.42
C PHE A 67 -3.19 0.84 4.24
N SER A 68 -3.23 1.54 3.11
CA SER A 68 -4.41 2.30 2.72
C SER A 68 -5.07 1.65 1.50
N LEU A 69 -6.39 1.67 1.45
CA LEU A 69 -7.18 1.16 0.33
C LEU A 69 -8.17 2.24 -0.11
N TYR A 70 -8.08 2.63 -1.39
CA TYR A 70 -8.91 3.67 -1.99
C TYR A 70 -9.73 3.11 -3.14
N SER A 71 -10.96 3.60 -3.29
CA SER A 71 -11.87 3.34 -4.42
C SER A 71 -11.92 4.48 -5.41
N GLU A 72 -11.49 5.67 -5.01
CA GLU A 72 -11.38 6.83 -5.89
C GLU A 72 -10.19 6.67 -6.84
N ALA A 73 -10.35 7.16 -8.08
CA ALA A 73 -9.27 7.16 -9.03
C ALA A 73 -8.10 8.03 -8.54
N ASP A 74 -6.90 7.45 -8.49
CA ASP A 74 -5.70 8.19 -8.13
C ASP A 74 -5.31 9.16 -9.26
N PRO A 75 -5.23 10.47 -9.02
CA PRO A 75 -4.86 11.43 -10.05
C PRO A 75 -3.48 11.17 -10.68
N THR A 76 -2.54 10.58 -9.93
CA THR A 76 -1.20 10.24 -10.43
C THR A 76 -1.21 9.08 -11.41
N TYR A 77 -2.29 8.29 -11.44
CA TYR A 77 -2.47 7.17 -12.36
C TYR A 77 -3.13 7.55 -13.69
N ALA A 78 -3.58 8.81 -13.83
CA ALA A 78 -4.20 9.30 -15.07
C ALA A 78 -3.21 9.34 -16.24
N THR A 79 -1.92 9.54 -15.95
CA THR A 79 -0.84 9.54 -16.95
C THR A 79 0.18 8.46 -16.60
N ILE A 80 0.46 7.57 -17.56
CA ILE A 80 1.42 6.48 -17.39
C ILE A 80 2.35 6.40 -18.62
N GLU A 81 3.62 6.24 -18.38
CA GLU A 81 4.59 5.84 -19.42
C GLU A 81 4.52 4.31 -19.56
N GLY A 82 3.65 3.85 -20.42
CA GLY A 82 3.22 2.48 -20.58
C GLY A 82 1.72 2.41 -20.84
N ALA A 83 1.07 1.37 -20.37
CA ALA A 83 -0.38 1.21 -20.51
C ALA A 83 -1.00 0.39 -19.39
N TRP A 84 -2.12 0.86 -18.86
CA TRP A 84 -3.00 0.05 -18.03
C TRP A 84 -3.72 -1.00 -18.88
N PRO A 85 -3.95 -2.22 -18.36
CA PRO A 85 -4.69 -3.28 -19.07
C PRO A 85 -6.12 -2.88 -19.48
N ASN A 86 -6.75 -2.00 -18.72
CA ASN A 86 -8.09 -1.46 -18.97
C ASN A 86 -8.31 -0.13 -18.23
N ASP A 87 -9.39 0.57 -18.57
CA ASP A 87 -9.83 1.82 -17.94
C ASP A 87 -11.01 1.61 -16.96
N ALA A 88 -11.28 0.36 -16.57
CA ALA A 88 -12.35 0.04 -15.63
C ALA A 88 -12.02 0.57 -14.22
N PRO A 89 -13.04 0.78 -13.36
CA PRO A 89 -12.82 1.10 -11.95
C PRO A 89 -11.89 0.12 -11.26
N TYR A 90 -11.07 0.61 -10.35
CA TYR A 90 -10.07 -0.18 -9.62
C TYR A 90 -9.98 0.24 -8.17
N LEU A 91 -9.49 -0.65 -7.31
CA LEU A 91 -9.01 -0.28 -5.99
C LEU A 91 -7.52 0.01 -6.03
N THR A 92 -7.06 0.94 -5.19
CA THR A 92 -5.63 1.25 -5.07
C THR A 92 -5.13 0.92 -3.67
N ILE A 93 -4.03 0.12 -3.62
CA ILE A 93 -3.30 -0.15 -2.38
C ILE A 93 -2.15 0.85 -2.26
N HIS A 94 -2.12 1.60 -1.16
CA HIS A 94 -1.05 2.54 -0.84
C HIS A 94 -0.47 2.32 0.55
N ARG A 95 0.72 2.86 0.80
CA ARG A 95 1.35 2.98 2.12
C ARG A 95 1.47 1.66 2.89
N VAL A 96 1.80 0.57 2.20
CA VAL A 96 2.02 -0.74 2.85
C VAL A 96 3.24 -0.66 3.77
N ALA A 97 3.02 -0.95 5.04
CA ALA A 97 4.04 -0.97 6.09
C ALA A 97 3.88 -2.18 7.01
N SER A 98 4.96 -2.72 7.52
CA SER A 98 4.97 -3.83 8.49
C SER A 98 6.13 -3.68 9.46
N ASP A 99 5.95 -4.16 10.69
CA ASP A 99 7.02 -4.29 11.68
C ASP A 99 7.76 -5.65 11.58
N SER A 100 7.40 -6.47 10.59
CA SER A 100 7.98 -7.79 10.28
C SER A 100 7.70 -8.88 11.32
N VAL A 101 6.81 -8.66 12.27
CA VAL A 101 6.40 -9.67 13.25
C VAL A 101 5.51 -10.75 12.60
N LEU A 102 4.58 -10.33 11.75
CA LEU A 102 3.69 -11.26 11.04
C LEU A 102 4.24 -11.60 9.64
N HIS A 103 4.04 -12.85 9.21
CA HIS A 103 4.44 -13.32 7.90
C HIS A 103 3.27 -13.34 6.90
N GLY A 104 3.57 -13.25 5.60
CA GLY A 104 2.53 -13.31 4.56
C GLY A 104 1.66 -12.06 4.48
N VAL A 105 2.12 -10.94 5.04
CA VAL A 105 1.38 -9.68 5.15
C VAL A 105 0.85 -9.21 3.80
N PHE A 106 1.69 -9.11 2.77
CA PHE A 106 1.24 -8.61 1.47
C PHE A 106 0.21 -9.53 0.81
N ALA A 107 0.35 -10.85 0.97
CA ALA A 107 -0.65 -11.80 0.47
C ALA A 107 -2.02 -11.62 1.18
N ALA A 108 -2.02 -11.36 2.48
CA ALA A 108 -3.23 -11.06 3.25
C ALA A 108 -3.87 -9.73 2.81
N ILE A 109 -3.06 -8.69 2.55
CA ILE A 109 -3.54 -7.41 2.01
C ILE A 109 -4.20 -7.60 0.65
N VAL A 110 -3.57 -8.35 -0.25
CA VAL A 110 -4.12 -8.62 -1.60
C VAL A 110 -5.41 -9.45 -1.51
N ALA A 111 -5.48 -10.45 -0.65
CA ALA A 111 -6.71 -11.23 -0.42
C ALA A 111 -7.86 -10.32 0.07
N PHE A 112 -7.59 -9.46 1.04
CA PHE A 112 -8.55 -8.48 1.53
C PHE A 112 -8.99 -7.49 0.43
N ALA A 113 -8.07 -6.97 -0.37
CA ALA A 113 -8.39 -6.08 -1.48
C ALA A 113 -9.28 -6.77 -2.54
N ARG A 114 -9.02 -8.06 -2.84
CA ARG A 114 -9.88 -8.87 -3.73
C ARG A 114 -11.31 -9.02 -3.19
N GLU A 115 -11.46 -9.31 -1.90
CA GLU A 115 -12.78 -9.40 -1.27
C GLU A 115 -13.54 -8.07 -1.34
N ARG A 116 -12.84 -6.95 -1.08
CA ARG A 116 -13.41 -5.61 -1.18
C ARG A 116 -13.79 -5.24 -2.62
N ALA A 117 -12.94 -5.58 -3.59
CA ALA A 117 -13.21 -5.36 -5.00
C ALA A 117 -14.44 -6.16 -5.48
N ALA A 118 -14.55 -7.43 -5.10
CA ALA A 118 -15.71 -8.25 -5.40
C ALA A 118 -17.01 -7.69 -4.79
N ALA A 119 -16.96 -7.20 -3.54
CA ALA A 119 -18.11 -6.59 -2.88
C ALA A 119 -18.53 -5.24 -3.52
N ALA A 120 -17.63 -4.55 -4.19
CA ALA A 120 -17.88 -3.27 -4.87
C ALA A 120 -18.09 -3.41 -6.39
N ASP A 121 -18.11 -4.64 -6.93
CA ASP A 121 -18.13 -4.94 -8.37
C ASP A 121 -17.01 -4.25 -9.16
N VAL A 122 -15.81 -4.25 -8.57
CA VAL A 122 -14.59 -3.67 -9.15
C VAL A 122 -13.69 -4.80 -9.66
N ALA A 123 -13.22 -4.70 -10.89
CA ALA A 123 -12.54 -5.80 -11.59
C ALA A 123 -11.03 -5.77 -11.48
N SER A 124 -10.42 -4.81 -10.76
CA SER A 124 -8.97 -4.74 -10.67
C SER A 124 -8.45 -4.02 -9.43
N VAL A 125 -7.19 -4.28 -9.11
CA VAL A 125 -6.44 -3.63 -8.04
C VAL A 125 -5.14 -3.08 -8.62
N ARG A 126 -4.78 -1.84 -8.28
CA ARG A 126 -3.53 -1.18 -8.67
C ARG A 126 -2.63 -0.95 -7.46
N VAL A 127 -1.34 -0.92 -7.71
CA VAL A 127 -0.31 -0.60 -6.72
C VAL A 127 0.90 -0.02 -7.43
N ASP A 128 1.63 0.85 -6.77
CA ASP A 128 2.91 1.36 -7.26
C ASP A 128 4.00 1.21 -6.18
N THR A 129 5.26 1.24 -6.60
CA THR A 129 6.40 1.22 -5.71
C THR A 129 7.63 1.87 -6.33
N HIS A 130 8.60 2.26 -5.51
CA HIS A 130 9.86 2.82 -5.98
C HIS A 130 10.72 1.75 -6.69
N GLU A 131 11.54 2.18 -7.66
CA GLU A 131 12.42 1.27 -8.41
C GLU A 131 13.46 0.57 -7.53
N ASP A 132 13.87 1.18 -6.41
CA ASP A 132 14.80 0.60 -5.45
C ASP A 132 14.13 -0.35 -4.44
N ASN A 133 12.81 -0.39 -4.37
CA ASN A 133 12.08 -1.27 -3.45
C ASN A 133 11.98 -2.69 -4.01
N LYS A 134 13.11 -3.36 -4.13
CA LYS A 134 13.18 -4.73 -4.68
C LYS A 134 12.33 -5.75 -3.89
N PRO A 135 12.30 -5.71 -2.54
CA PRO A 135 11.43 -6.59 -1.79
C PRO A 135 9.95 -6.43 -2.17
N MET A 136 9.46 -5.20 -2.29
CA MET A 136 8.06 -4.95 -2.66
C MET A 136 7.77 -5.37 -4.10
N GLN A 137 8.66 -5.09 -5.06
CA GLN A 137 8.53 -5.54 -6.45
C GLN A 137 8.38 -7.07 -6.52
N HIS A 138 9.19 -7.81 -5.74
CA HIS A 138 9.08 -9.27 -5.67
C HIS A 138 7.73 -9.73 -5.12
N LEU A 139 7.22 -9.09 -4.06
CA LEU A 139 5.92 -9.42 -3.47
C LEU A 139 4.77 -9.12 -4.43
N ILE A 140 4.82 -7.99 -5.14
CA ILE A 140 3.83 -7.58 -6.15
C ILE A 140 3.79 -8.61 -7.29
N ALA A 141 4.95 -8.99 -7.84
CA ALA A 141 5.04 -9.99 -8.91
C ALA A 141 4.53 -11.37 -8.43
N LYS A 142 4.92 -11.80 -7.22
CA LYS A 142 4.46 -13.06 -6.62
C LYS A 142 2.94 -13.10 -6.40
N ALA A 143 2.32 -11.95 -6.14
CA ALA A 143 0.87 -11.84 -5.98
C ALA A 143 0.10 -11.80 -7.31
N GLY A 144 0.80 -11.84 -8.45
CA GLY A 144 0.21 -11.93 -9.79
C GLY A 144 -0.10 -10.61 -10.45
N PHE A 145 0.40 -9.48 -9.92
CA PHE A 145 0.28 -8.18 -10.59
C PHE A 145 1.17 -8.13 -11.84
N ALA A 146 0.61 -7.56 -12.91
CA ALA A 146 1.37 -7.26 -14.13
C ALA A 146 1.99 -5.88 -14.04
N TYR A 147 3.23 -5.73 -14.48
CA TYR A 147 3.88 -4.43 -14.66
C TYR A 147 3.23 -3.68 -15.81
N CYS A 148 2.89 -2.42 -15.59
CA CYS A 148 2.15 -1.58 -16.55
C CYS A 148 2.97 -0.42 -17.10
N GLY A 149 3.98 0.05 -16.36
CA GLY A 149 4.79 1.22 -16.76
C GLY A 149 5.20 2.07 -15.57
N VAL A 150 5.49 3.35 -15.84
CA VAL A 150 5.93 4.32 -14.84
C VAL A 150 4.89 5.43 -14.70
N ILE A 151 4.50 5.72 -13.47
CA ILE A 151 3.72 6.91 -13.11
C ILE A 151 4.63 7.91 -12.38
N HIS A 152 4.20 9.16 -12.30
CA HIS A 152 4.91 10.19 -11.57
C HIS A 152 4.02 10.77 -10.47
N LEU A 153 4.58 10.85 -9.26
CA LEU A 153 3.91 11.51 -8.14
C LEU A 153 3.81 13.02 -8.39
N ALA A 154 3.06 13.73 -7.55
CA ALA A 154 2.85 15.17 -7.69
C ALA A 154 4.15 16.00 -7.66
N ASP A 155 5.18 15.51 -6.98
CA ASP A 155 6.53 16.09 -6.94
C ASP A 155 7.43 15.65 -8.11
N GLY A 156 6.91 14.83 -9.03
CA GLY A 156 7.64 14.30 -10.18
C GLY A 156 8.40 13.00 -9.93
N ASP A 157 8.38 12.47 -8.70
CA ASP A 157 9.12 11.26 -8.36
C ASP A 157 8.52 10.03 -9.06
N PRO A 158 9.31 9.23 -9.82
CA PRO A 158 8.79 8.10 -10.59
C PRO A 158 8.44 6.91 -9.70
N ARG A 159 7.41 6.17 -10.10
CA ARG A 159 7.00 4.90 -9.48
C ARG A 159 6.72 3.85 -10.54
N LEU A 160 7.14 2.63 -10.28
CA LEU A 160 6.77 1.46 -11.07
C LEU A 160 5.32 1.10 -10.73
N ALA A 161 4.47 1.05 -11.76
CA ALA A 161 3.04 0.84 -11.62
C ALA A 161 2.62 -0.56 -12.06
N TYR A 162 1.70 -1.15 -11.32
CA TYR A 162 1.25 -2.53 -11.51
C TYR A 162 -0.27 -2.64 -11.36
N GLN A 163 -0.88 -3.58 -12.09
CA GLN A 163 -2.30 -3.90 -11.98
C GLN A 163 -2.52 -5.40 -11.89
N LEU A 164 -3.44 -5.78 -11.01
CA LEU A 164 -4.01 -7.11 -10.93
C LEU A 164 -5.44 -7.05 -11.46
N VAL A 165 -5.73 -7.76 -12.55
CA VAL A 165 -7.08 -8.00 -13.04
C VAL A 165 -7.66 -9.21 -12.29
N LEU A 166 -8.88 -9.08 -11.76
CA LEU A 166 -9.53 -10.07 -10.88
C LEU A 166 -10.41 -11.05 -11.64
#